data_ed6b9e011b5da18feaef1f0ce62e0f2c
#
_entry.id   ed6b9e011b5da18feaef1f0ce62e0f2c
#
_cell.length_a   1.000
_cell.length_b   1.000
_cell.length_c   1.000
_cell.angle_alpha   90.00
_cell.angle_beta   90.00
_cell.angle_gamma   90.00
#
_symmetry.space_group_name_H-M   'P 1'
#
loop_
_entity.id
_entity.type
_entity.pdbx_description
1 polymer ?
#
loop_
_entity_poly.entity_id
_entity_poly.type
_entity_poly.pdbx_seq_one_letter_code
_entity_poly.pdbx_strand_id
1 'polypeptide(L)'
;MVTSSFDYYAPTSVADALALLDQHGDDAKLLAGGHSLIPLMKTRLAEPAVLIDLGKISTLSYINEQDGGLAIGAMTTYSEIAGSELVQSNAPVLADASGQVADNQIRNRGTIGGSLSHSDPAGDLPAVALALGAQLTTSSSGAHRTISADDFFVDLLTTALEPNEILSEVVIPALPAGTGTAYAKFANKASHYAVVGVAAVVTVGSDGTCQSARIGITGAGPKATRATGTESALVGLNLDDSAVRAAASHAGDGIDFNEDVHASGEYRAHLISVYAARAIRAAVENAS
;
A
#
# COMPACT_ATOMS: atom_id res chain seq x y z
N MET A 1 0.82 26.28 12.61
CA MET A 1 1.56 26.70 11.41
C MET A 1 0.56 26.79 10.26
N VAL A 2 0.69 27.78 9.40
CA VAL A 2 -0.13 27.95 8.17
C VAL A 2 0.72 27.58 6.96
N THR A 3 0.08 27.10 5.92
CA THR A 3 0.70 26.84 4.61
C THR A 3 1.16 28.12 3.92
N SER A 4 1.98 28.04 2.89
CA SER A 4 2.13 29.10 1.89
C SER A 4 0.80 29.33 1.18
N SER A 5 0.64 30.48 0.53
CA SER A 5 -0.52 30.73 -0.35
C SER A 5 -0.48 29.79 -1.55
N PHE A 6 -1.65 29.36 -1.99
CA PHE A 6 -1.83 28.53 -3.18
C PHE A 6 -3.19 28.82 -3.81
N ASP A 7 -3.32 28.59 -5.10
CA ASP A 7 -4.59 28.55 -5.78
C ASP A 7 -5.24 27.17 -5.59
N TYR A 8 -6.58 27.15 -5.44
CA TYR A 8 -7.32 25.92 -5.13
C TYR A 8 -8.39 25.67 -6.18
N TYR A 9 -8.35 24.46 -6.75
CA TYR A 9 -9.33 23.94 -7.69
C TYR A 9 -9.92 22.64 -7.17
N ALA A 10 -11.23 22.45 -7.37
CA ALA A 10 -11.96 21.26 -6.97
C ALA A 10 -12.83 20.76 -8.14
N PRO A 11 -12.20 20.14 -9.16
CA PRO A 11 -12.90 19.60 -10.31
C PRO A 11 -13.87 18.49 -9.92
N THR A 12 -14.88 18.25 -10.77
CA THR A 12 -15.91 17.23 -10.56
C THR A 12 -15.75 16.03 -11.51
N SER A 13 -14.76 16.06 -12.39
CA SER A 13 -14.41 14.95 -13.28
C SER A 13 -12.91 14.74 -13.34
N VAL A 14 -12.50 13.51 -13.68
CA VAL A 14 -11.08 13.16 -13.92
C VAL A 14 -10.53 13.97 -15.10
N ALA A 15 -11.34 14.19 -16.15
CA ALA A 15 -10.93 14.96 -17.32
C ALA A 15 -10.60 16.42 -16.96
N ASP A 16 -11.41 17.07 -16.12
CA ASP A 16 -11.14 18.44 -15.65
C ASP A 16 -9.90 18.48 -14.75
N ALA A 17 -9.70 17.46 -13.90
CA ALA A 17 -8.51 17.37 -13.05
C ALA A 17 -7.23 17.21 -13.88
N LEU A 18 -7.26 16.39 -14.92
CA LEU A 18 -6.16 16.21 -15.86
C LEU A 18 -5.87 17.49 -16.65
N ALA A 19 -6.90 18.19 -17.12
CA ALA A 19 -6.73 19.46 -17.83
C ALA A 19 -6.04 20.52 -16.93
N LEU A 20 -6.39 20.58 -15.64
CA LEU A 20 -5.73 21.45 -14.67
C LEU A 20 -4.28 21.01 -14.42
N LEU A 21 -4.04 19.71 -14.34
CA LEU A 21 -2.69 19.17 -14.14
C LEU A 21 -1.80 19.49 -15.35
N ASP A 22 -2.31 19.31 -16.57
CA ASP A 22 -1.59 19.68 -17.80
C ASP A 22 -1.35 21.21 -17.90
N GLN A 23 -2.31 22.03 -17.43
CA GLN A 23 -2.20 23.48 -17.45
C GLN A 23 -1.13 24.01 -16.49
N HIS A 24 -1.04 23.44 -15.28
CA HIS A 24 -0.20 23.95 -14.20
C HIS A 24 1.11 23.17 -14.02
N GLY A 25 1.21 21.97 -14.57
CA GLY A 25 2.44 21.16 -14.55
C GLY A 25 3.02 20.99 -13.14
N ASP A 26 4.30 21.27 -13.01
CA ASP A 26 5.06 21.10 -11.75
C ASP A 26 4.61 22.01 -10.60
N ASP A 27 3.91 23.12 -10.90
CA ASP A 27 3.35 24.01 -9.90
C ASP A 27 2.14 23.41 -9.17
N ALA A 28 1.52 22.38 -9.75
CA ALA A 28 0.34 21.73 -9.21
C ALA A 28 0.68 20.47 -8.39
N LYS A 29 -0.12 20.24 -7.35
CA LYS A 29 -0.19 18.95 -6.64
C LYS A 29 -1.62 18.50 -6.49
N LEU A 30 -1.84 17.20 -6.71
CA LEU A 30 -3.12 16.55 -6.47
C LEU A 30 -3.35 16.40 -4.95
N LEU A 31 -4.54 16.77 -4.51
CA LEU A 31 -4.97 16.61 -3.13
C LEU A 31 -6.05 15.53 -3.07
N ALA A 32 -5.74 14.42 -2.39
CA ALA A 32 -6.70 13.37 -2.04
C ALA A 32 -7.15 13.54 -0.57
N GLY A 33 -6.86 12.60 0.31
CA GLY A 33 -7.19 12.69 1.74
C GLY A 33 -6.46 13.79 2.52
N GLY A 34 -5.36 14.31 2.01
CA GLY A 34 -4.60 15.43 2.55
C GLY A 34 -3.72 15.10 3.77
N HIS A 35 -3.71 13.86 4.25
CA HIS A 35 -3.03 13.51 5.51
C HIS A 35 -1.51 13.33 5.42
N SER A 36 -0.94 13.34 4.22
CA SER A 36 0.50 13.51 3.98
C SER A 36 0.80 14.92 3.46
N LEU A 37 0.12 15.34 2.39
CA LEU A 37 0.42 16.62 1.71
C LEU A 37 0.20 17.84 2.64
N ILE A 38 -0.91 17.92 3.37
CA ILE A 38 -1.19 19.08 4.24
C ILE A 38 -0.17 19.22 5.39
N PRO A 39 0.23 18.15 6.09
CA PRO A 39 1.36 18.21 7.03
C PRO A 39 2.66 18.72 6.41
N LEU A 40 3.04 18.22 5.22
CA LEU A 40 4.23 18.69 4.48
C LEU A 40 4.13 20.18 4.15
N MET A 41 2.96 20.64 3.70
CA MET A 41 2.72 22.07 3.42
C MET A 41 2.79 22.94 4.69
N LYS A 42 2.26 22.45 5.81
CA LYS A 42 2.35 23.16 7.11
C LYS A 42 3.77 23.29 7.63
N THR A 43 4.64 22.35 7.30
CA THR A 43 6.05 22.35 7.68
C THR A 43 6.98 22.96 6.63
N ARG A 44 6.44 23.43 5.49
CA ARG A 44 7.18 24.01 4.34
C ARG A 44 8.11 23.02 3.64
N LEU A 45 7.85 21.72 3.79
CA LEU A 45 8.54 20.67 3.04
C LEU A 45 7.93 20.48 1.65
N ALA A 46 6.70 20.95 1.44
CA ALA A 46 6.06 21.09 0.14
C ALA A 46 5.37 22.45 0.05
N GLU A 47 5.58 23.18 -1.04
CA GLU A 47 5.00 24.51 -1.27
C GLU A 47 4.42 24.61 -2.70
N PRO A 48 3.43 23.76 -3.07
CA PRO A 48 2.81 23.84 -4.38
C PRO A 48 2.10 25.19 -4.54
N ALA A 49 2.19 25.78 -5.72
CA ALA A 49 1.46 27.02 -6.05
C ALA A 49 -0.03 26.72 -6.33
N VAL A 50 -0.35 25.48 -6.73
CA VAL A 50 -1.71 25.06 -7.09
C VAL A 50 -2.06 23.75 -6.42
N LEU A 51 -3.27 23.66 -5.83
CA LEU A 51 -3.86 22.40 -5.34
C LEU A 51 -5.06 22.02 -6.20
N ILE A 52 -5.07 20.79 -6.69
CA ILE A 52 -6.18 20.18 -7.43
C ILE A 52 -6.80 19.11 -6.53
N ASP A 53 -7.94 19.43 -5.92
CA ASP A 53 -8.62 18.55 -4.96
C ASP A 53 -9.53 17.55 -5.69
N LEU A 54 -9.20 16.27 -5.58
CA LEU A 54 -9.95 15.16 -6.18
C LEU A 54 -11.22 14.78 -5.38
N GLY A 55 -11.44 15.37 -4.21
CA GLY A 55 -12.51 14.97 -3.29
C GLY A 55 -13.94 15.15 -3.81
N LYS A 56 -14.15 15.89 -4.91
CA LYS A 56 -15.46 16.02 -5.56
C LYS A 56 -15.68 15.08 -6.75
N ILE A 57 -14.68 14.27 -7.10
CA ILE A 57 -14.78 13.32 -8.21
C ILE A 57 -15.34 12.00 -7.67
N SER A 58 -16.65 11.90 -7.57
CA SER A 58 -17.33 10.73 -6.98
C SER A 58 -17.06 9.41 -7.72
N THR A 59 -16.71 9.47 -9.00
CA THR A 59 -16.36 8.31 -9.81
C THR A 59 -15.03 7.65 -9.41
N LEU A 60 -14.25 8.28 -8.54
CA LEU A 60 -13.01 7.72 -8.00
C LEU A 60 -13.18 7.04 -6.62
N SER A 61 -14.41 6.99 -6.06
CA SER A 61 -14.69 6.35 -4.76
C SER A 61 -15.72 5.24 -4.94
N TYR A 62 -15.27 3.99 -4.96
CA TYR A 62 -16.09 2.78 -5.09
C TYR A 62 -15.31 1.54 -4.70
N ILE A 63 -16.03 0.46 -4.41
CA ILE A 63 -15.52 -0.90 -4.24
C ILE A 63 -16.46 -1.82 -5.00
N ASN A 64 -15.98 -2.44 -6.06
CA ASN A 64 -16.74 -3.35 -6.90
C ASN A 64 -16.04 -4.71 -7.03
N GLU A 65 -16.83 -5.77 -7.17
CA GLU A 65 -16.31 -7.05 -7.59
C GLU A 65 -15.95 -6.99 -9.09
N GLN A 66 -14.79 -7.52 -9.45
CA GLN A 66 -14.32 -7.58 -10.83
C GLN A 66 -13.51 -8.86 -11.04
N ASP A 67 -13.93 -9.70 -11.99
CA ASP A 67 -13.24 -10.95 -12.40
C ASP A 67 -12.90 -11.87 -11.19
N GLY A 68 -13.80 -11.91 -10.19
CA GLY A 68 -13.61 -12.65 -8.94
C GLY A 68 -12.66 -12.01 -7.93
N GLY A 69 -12.08 -10.86 -8.27
CA GLY A 69 -11.30 -10.00 -7.39
C GLY A 69 -12.04 -8.68 -7.13
N LEU A 70 -11.29 -7.59 -6.91
CA LEU A 70 -11.86 -6.29 -6.56
C LEU A 70 -11.29 -5.18 -7.45
N ALA A 71 -12.15 -4.23 -7.84
CA ALA A 71 -11.78 -2.92 -8.38
C ALA A 71 -12.13 -1.84 -7.35
N ILE A 72 -11.14 -1.06 -6.93
CA ILE A 72 -11.26 -0.05 -5.86
C ILE A 72 -10.85 1.30 -6.43
N GLY A 73 -11.76 2.26 -6.40
CA GLY A 73 -11.47 3.63 -6.82
C GLY A 73 -10.41 4.29 -5.91
N ALA A 74 -9.49 5.04 -6.51
CA ALA A 74 -8.33 5.60 -5.80
C ALA A 74 -8.69 6.55 -4.65
N MET A 75 -9.89 7.16 -4.67
CA MET A 75 -10.38 8.05 -3.62
C MET A 75 -11.16 7.32 -2.51
N THR A 76 -11.27 5.99 -2.56
CA THR A 76 -11.88 5.20 -1.49
C THR A 76 -11.03 5.30 -0.23
N THR A 77 -11.66 5.64 0.89
CA THR A 77 -10.99 5.86 2.18
C THR A 77 -10.61 4.56 2.87
N TYR A 78 -9.65 4.62 3.79
CA TYR A 78 -9.27 3.46 4.61
C TYR A 78 -10.46 2.94 5.44
N SER A 79 -11.33 3.84 5.95
CA SER A 79 -12.51 3.45 6.70
C SER A 79 -13.52 2.69 5.84
N GLU A 80 -13.74 3.10 4.59
CA GLU A 80 -14.61 2.38 3.66
C GLU A 80 -14.03 1.00 3.31
N ILE A 81 -12.73 0.91 3.06
CA ILE A 81 -12.05 -0.36 2.77
C ILE A 81 -12.13 -1.32 3.97
N ALA A 82 -11.79 -0.83 5.17
CA ALA A 82 -11.81 -1.65 6.39
C ALA A 82 -13.21 -2.14 6.75
N GLY A 83 -14.25 -1.33 6.47
CA GLY A 83 -15.66 -1.66 6.74
C GLY A 83 -16.37 -2.43 5.63
N SER A 84 -15.75 -2.64 4.47
CA SER A 84 -16.38 -3.28 3.32
C SER A 84 -16.40 -4.81 3.47
N GLU A 85 -17.60 -5.39 3.46
CA GLU A 85 -17.79 -6.86 3.44
C GLU A 85 -17.14 -7.50 2.22
N LEU A 86 -17.18 -6.82 1.05
CA LEU A 86 -16.52 -7.29 -0.17
C LEU A 86 -15.00 -7.38 0.03
N VAL A 87 -14.37 -6.38 0.64
CA VAL A 87 -12.92 -6.39 0.89
C VAL A 87 -12.57 -7.43 1.95
N GLN A 88 -13.35 -7.53 3.02
CA GLN A 88 -13.14 -8.53 4.08
C GLN A 88 -13.22 -9.96 3.55
N SER A 89 -14.07 -10.20 2.54
CA SER A 89 -14.25 -11.53 1.94
C SER A 89 -13.20 -11.86 0.87
N ASN A 90 -12.82 -10.88 0.02
CA ASN A 90 -11.98 -11.13 -1.16
C ASN A 90 -10.51 -10.74 -0.98
N ALA A 91 -10.21 -9.83 -0.05
CA ALA A 91 -8.86 -9.35 0.23
C ALA A 91 -8.72 -8.98 1.72
N PRO A 92 -8.92 -9.92 2.68
CA PRO A 92 -9.00 -9.59 4.11
C PRO A 92 -7.77 -8.87 4.65
N VAL A 93 -6.57 -9.14 4.13
CA VAL A 93 -5.36 -8.41 4.51
C VAL A 93 -5.43 -6.91 4.20
N LEU A 94 -6.16 -6.52 3.14
CA LEU A 94 -6.35 -5.11 2.78
C LEU A 94 -7.29 -4.41 3.78
N ALA A 95 -8.37 -5.08 4.19
CA ALA A 95 -9.28 -4.58 5.22
C ALA A 95 -8.57 -4.43 6.57
N ASP A 96 -7.83 -5.47 6.99
CA ASP A 96 -7.08 -5.49 8.24
C ASP A 96 -6.01 -4.38 8.28
N ALA A 97 -5.15 -4.30 7.27
CA ALA A 97 -4.12 -3.26 7.20
C ALA A 97 -4.73 -1.85 7.17
N SER A 98 -5.81 -1.64 6.40
CA SER A 98 -6.53 -0.34 6.36
C SER A 98 -7.07 0.04 7.74
N GLY A 99 -7.57 -0.92 8.52
CA GLY A 99 -8.03 -0.72 9.90
C GLY A 99 -6.91 -0.36 10.88
N GLN A 100 -5.66 -0.74 10.58
CA GLN A 100 -4.48 -0.47 11.39
C GLN A 100 -3.76 0.84 11.03
N VAL A 101 -4.18 1.55 9.97
CA VAL A 101 -3.60 2.86 9.62
C VAL A 101 -4.01 3.89 10.68
N ALA A 102 -3.02 4.50 11.32
CA ALA A 102 -3.17 5.65 12.20
C ALA A 102 -4.41 5.61 13.13
N ASP A 103 -5.23 6.65 13.13
CA ASP A 103 -6.47 6.78 13.91
C ASP A 103 -7.71 6.97 13.01
N ASN A 104 -8.89 7.01 13.63
CA ASN A 104 -10.17 7.16 12.91
C ASN A 104 -10.25 8.46 12.10
N GLN A 105 -9.65 9.56 12.56
CA GLN A 105 -9.69 10.84 11.84
C GLN A 105 -8.91 10.73 10.54
N ILE A 106 -7.75 10.08 10.56
CA ILE A 106 -6.94 9.81 9.38
C ILE A 106 -7.62 8.80 8.47
N ARG A 107 -8.16 7.70 9.02
CA ARG A 107 -8.82 6.68 8.20
C ARG A 107 -10.07 7.18 7.47
N ASN A 108 -10.81 8.11 8.05
CA ASN A 108 -11.99 8.72 7.41
C ASN A 108 -11.65 9.70 6.28
N ARG A 109 -10.38 10.01 6.06
CA ARG A 109 -9.94 10.98 5.04
C ARG A 109 -8.88 10.39 4.12
N GLY A 110 -7.90 9.67 4.66
CA GLY A 110 -6.85 9.02 3.89
C GLY A 110 -7.42 8.00 2.92
N THR A 111 -6.90 7.96 1.70
CA THR A 111 -7.40 7.16 0.59
C THR A 111 -6.36 6.15 0.14
N ILE A 112 -6.81 5.04 -0.47
CA ILE A 112 -5.91 4.02 -1.02
C ILE A 112 -4.97 4.62 -2.08
N GLY A 113 -5.53 5.36 -3.05
CA GLY A 113 -4.74 5.98 -4.11
C GLY A 113 -3.74 7.01 -3.57
N GLY A 114 -4.15 7.83 -2.59
CA GLY A 114 -3.26 8.78 -1.94
C GLY A 114 -2.09 8.11 -1.21
N SER A 115 -2.34 6.97 -0.53
CA SER A 115 -1.30 6.18 0.12
C SER A 115 -0.28 5.62 -0.87
N LEU A 116 -0.77 4.96 -1.92
CA LEU A 116 0.08 4.33 -2.92
C LEU A 116 0.88 5.37 -3.72
N SER A 117 0.23 6.47 -4.15
CA SER A 117 0.91 7.55 -4.89
C SER A 117 1.93 8.32 -4.06
N HIS A 118 1.71 8.42 -2.73
CA HIS A 118 2.68 9.05 -1.83
C HIS A 118 3.91 8.18 -1.60
N SER A 119 3.75 6.85 -1.67
CA SER A 119 4.84 5.88 -1.53
C SER A 119 5.70 6.09 -0.29
N ASP A 120 5.06 6.39 0.87
CA ASP A 120 5.77 6.50 2.14
C ASP A 120 6.41 5.15 2.50
N PRO A 121 7.73 5.09 2.76
CA PRO A 121 8.41 3.84 3.11
C PRO A 121 7.88 3.17 4.37
N ALA A 122 7.17 3.89 5.24
CA ALA A 122 6.53 3.37 6.45
C ALA A 122 5.00 3.23 6.30
N GLY A 123 4.46 3.46 5.10
CA GLY A 123 3.03 3.29 4.78
C GLY A 123 2.63 1.82 4.75
N ASP A 124 1.46 1.48 5.28
CA ASP A 124 0.98 0.10 5.39
C ASP A 124 0.57 -0.48 4.02
N LEU A 125 -0.20 0.29 3.24
CA LEU A 125 -0.84 -0.22 2.02
C LEU A 125 0.11 -0.54 0.85
N PRO A 126 1.27 0.11 0.67
CA PRO A 126 2.23 -0.30 -0.35
C PRO A 126 2.68 -1.77 -0.21
N ALA A 127 2.98 -2.23 1.02
CA ALA A 127 3.34 -3.63 1.26
C ALA A 127 2.18 -4.59 0.97
N VAL A 128 0.95 -4.19 1.30
CA VAL A 128 -0.26 -4.97 1.02
C VAL A 128 -0.52 -5.06 -0.48
N ALA A 129 -0.37 -3.96 -1.22
CA ALA A 129 -0.52 -3.95 -2.68
C ALA A 129 0.49 -4.89 -3.36
N LEU A 130 1.75 -4.90 -2.89
CA LEU A 130 2.78 -5.84 -3.35
C LEU A 130 2.40 -7.30 -3.06
N ALA A 131 1.98 -7.59 -1.83
CA ALA A 131 1.60 -8.96 -1.44
C ALA A 131 0.38 -9.48 -2.21
N LEU A 132 -0.62 -8.63 -2.46
CA LEU A 132 -1.81 -8.97 -3.23
C LEU A 132 -1.55 -9.03 -4.75
N GLY A 133 -0.41 -8.55 -5.24
CA GLY A 133 -0.15 -8.46 -6.68
C GLY A 133 -1.07 -7.46 -7.37
N ALA A 134 -1.38 -6.35 -6.69
CA ALA A 134 -2.31 -5.35 -7.19
C ALA A 134 -1.86 -4.76 -8.53
N GLN A 135 -2.86 -4.37 -9.33
CA GLN A 135 -2.68 -3.63 -10.57
C GLN A 135 -3.19 -2.21 -10.37
N LEU A 136 -2.39 -1.23 -10.73
CA LEU A 136 -2.69 0.18 -10.52
C LEU A 136 -3.01 0.84 -11.86
N THR A 137 -4.27 1.24 -12.06
CA THR A 137 -4.72 1.89 -13.28
C THR A 137 -4.56 3.40 -13.15
N THR A 138 -3.85 3.99 -14.09
CA THR A 138 -3.62 5.44 -14.17
C THR A 138 -4.42 6.03 -15.33
N SER A 139 -4.74 7.31 -15.20
CA SER A 139 -5.39 8.10 -16.24
C SER A 139 -4.52 9.31 -16.56
N SER A 140 -4.33 9.58 -17.85
CA SER A 140 -3.74 10.80 -18.40
C SER A 140 -4.64 11.35 -19.50
N SER A 141 -4.31 12.51 -20.07
CA SER A 141 -5.10 13.12 -21.16
C SER A 141 -5.13 12.19 -22.39
N GLY A 142 -6.24 11.45 -22.54
CA GLY A 142 -6.50 10.56 -23.68
C GLY A 142 -5.92 9.15 -23.59
N ALA A 143 -5.33 8.75 -22.47
CA ALA A 143 -4.78 7.41 -22.29
C ALA A 143 -5.00 6.86 -20.86
N HIS A 144 -5.04 5.53 -20.76
CA HIS A 144 -4.98 4.79 -19.51
C HIS A 144 -3.87 3.76 -19.62
N ARG A 145 -3.16 3.51 -18.53
CA ARG A 145 -2.23 2.38 -18.44
C ARG A 145 -2.36 1.70 -17.09
N THR A 146 -1.99 0.42 -17.05
CA THR A 146 -1.95 -0.37 -15.82
C THR A 146 -0.49 -0.66 -15.48
N ILE A 147 -0.13 -0.45 -14.22
CA ILE A 147 1.21 -0.68 -13.68
C ILE A 147 1.07 -1.74 -12.59
N SER A 148 1.90 -2.78 -12.62
CA SER A 148 1.91 -3.75 -11.53
C SER A 148 2.42 -3.10 -10.24
N ALA A 149 1.93 -3.54 -9.07
CA ALA A 149 2.47 -3.05 -7.81
C ALA A 149 3.99 -3.32 -7.67
N ASP A 150 4.48 -4.41 -8.29
CA ASP A 150 5.91 -4.77 -8.29
C ASP A 150 6.78 -3.71 -9.00
N ASP A 151 6.22 -2.99 -9.99
CA ASP A 151 6.91 -1.97 -10.78
C ASP A 151 6.56 -0.53 -10.34
N PHE A 152 5.55 -0.38 -9.47
CA PHE A 152 5.00 0.94 -9.14
C PHE A 152 5.86 1.73 -8.15
N PHE A 153 6.43 1.08 -7.13
CA PHE A 153 7.24 1.73 -6.10
C PHE A 153 8.70 1.76 -6.51
N VAL A 154 9.19 2.93 -6.96
CA VAL A 154 10.52 3.07 -7.57
C VAL A 154 11.60 3.36 -6.53
N ASP A 155 11.37 4.38 -5.68
CA ASP A 155 12.32 4.82 -4.65
C ASP A 155 11.58 5.57 -3.53
N LEU A 156 12.31 6.17 -2.59
CA LEU A 156 11.80 6.98 -1.50
C LEU A 156 10.83 8.04 -2.04
N LEU A 157 9.56 7.98 -1.60
CA LEU A 157 8.48 8.88 -2.01
C LEU A 157 8.34 9.02 -3.55
N THR A 158 8.78 7.99 -4.29
CA THR A 158 8.81 8.00 -5.75
C THR A 158 8.10 6.79 -6.32
N THR A 159 7.19 7.03 -7.24
CA THR A 159 6.43 6.01 -7.96
C THR A 159 6.68 6.09 -9.45
N ALA A 160 6.17 5.10 -10.20
CA ALA A 160 6.20 5.08 -11.67
C ALA A 160 5.12 5.97 -12.32
N LEU A 161 4.39 6.79 -11.54
CA LEU A 161 3.46 7.78 -12.08
C LEU A 161 4.21 8.86 -12.84
N GLU A 162 3.73 9.17 -14.03
CA GLU A 162 4.19 10.34 -14.78
C GLU A 162 3.59 11.64 -14.18
N PRO A 163 4.22 12.80 -14.39
CA PRO A 163 3.76 14.07 -13.83
C PRO A 163 2.31 14.45 -14.19
N ASN A 164 1.82 13.99 -15.34
CA ASN A 164 0.48 14.24 -15.86
C ASN A 164 -0.48 13.06 -15.68
N GLU A 165 -0.21 12.15 -14.74
CA GLU A 165 -1.05 11.00 -14.45
C GLU A 165 -1.75 11.11 -13.11
N ILE A 166 -2.98 10.59 -13.07
CA ILE A 166 -3.78 10.40 -11.86
C ILE A 166 -3.96 8.89 -11.66
N LEU A 167 -3.56 8.35 -10.51
CA LEU A 167 -3.98 7.01 -10.11
C LEU A 167 -5.49 7.02 -9.90
N SER A 168 -6.22 6.26 -10.70
CA SER A 168 -7.68 6.25 -10.74
C SER A 168 -8.30 5.02 -10.08
N GLU A 169 -7.62 3.86 -10.14
CA GLU A 169 -8.16 2.58 -9.68
C GLU A 169 -7.04 1.66 -9.19
N VAL A 170 -7.36 0.83 -8.22
CA VAL A 170 -6.53 -0.29 -7.74
C VAL A 170 -7.31 -1.58 -7.93
N VAL A 171 -6.80 -2.47 -8.76
CA VAL A 171 -7.40 -3.78 -9.02
C VAL A 171 -6.65 -4.84 -8.22
N ILE A 172 -7.38 -5.57 -7.40
CA ILE A 172 -6.87 -6.71 -6.63
C ILE A 172 -7.33 -7.98 -7.36
N PRO A 173 -6.41 -8.82 -7.84
CA PRO A 173 -6.78 -10.07 -8.51
C PRO A 173 -7.47 -11.04 -7.54
N ALA A 174 -8.29 -11.95 -8.10
CA ALA A 174 -8.89 -13.04 -7.35
C ALA A 174 -7.81 -13.87 -6.65
N LEU A 175 -8.01 -14.16 -5.38
CA LEU A 175 -7.13 -15.06 -4.64
C LEU A 175 -7.50 -16.52 -4.96
N PRO A 176 -6.52 -17.39 -5.27
CA PRO A 176 -6.77 -18.81 -5.45
C PRO A 176 -7.42 -19.48 -4.23
N ALA A 177 -8.15 -20.56 -4.42
CA ALA A 177 -8.65 -21.37 -3.31
C ALA A 177 -7.48 -21.89 -2.44
N GLY A 178 -7.68 -21.97 -1.13
CA GLY A 178 -6.63 -22.32 -0.18
C GLY A 178 -5.62 -21.20 0.08
N THR A 179 -5.95 -19.94 -0.29
CA THR A 179 -5.11 -18.78 0.02
C THR A 179 -5.56 -18.14 1.32
N GLY A 180 -4.63 -18.05 2.25
CA GLY A 180 -4.78 -17.24 3.45
C GLY A 180 -3.91 -15.99 3.40
N THR A 181 -4.34 -14.97 4.13
CA THR A 181 -3.67 -13.66 4.15
C THR A 181 -3.56 -13.13 5.56
N ALA A 182 -2.52 -12.32 5.84
CA ALA A 182 -2.37 -11.64 7.12
C ALA A 182 -1.48 -10.39 7.00
N TYR A 183 -1.68 -9.45 7.92
CA TYR A 183 -0.81 -8.29 8.10
C TYR A 183 -0.27 -8.26 9.53
N ALA A 184 1.03 -8.17 9.69
CA ALA A 184 1.69 -8.06 10.99
C ALA A 184 2.55 -6.79 11.03
N LYS A 185 2.31 -5.94 12.04
CA LYS A 185 2.93 -4.61 12.14
C LYS A 185 3.55 -4.40 13.53
N PHE A 186 4.78 -3.90 13.55
CA PHE A 186 5.36 -3.25 14.70
C PHE A 186 5.19 -1.74 14.55
N ALA A 187 4.15 -1.22 15.20
CA ALA A 187 3.77 0.18 15.06
C ALA A 187 4.58 1.08 16.01
N ASN A 188 4.92 2.28 15.53
CA ASN A 188 5.32 3.38 16.40
C ASN A 188 4.11 3.78 17.27
N LYS A 189 4.30 3.86 18.58
CA LYS A 189 3.20 4.12 19.54
C LYS A 189 2.57 5.49 19.39
N ALA A 190 3.30 6.48 18.89
CA ALA A 190 2.82 7.86 18.79
C ALA A 190 2.14 8.16 17.45
N SER A 191 2.72 7.68 16.35
CA SER A 191 2.24 7.99 14.99
C SER A 191 1.46 6.86 14.35
N HIS A 192 1.55 5.65 14.91
CA HIS A 192 1.05 4.40 14.32
C HIS A 192 1.67 4.03 12.97
N TYR A 193 2.69 4.74 12.50
CA TYR A 193 3.48 4.30 11.33
C TYR A 193 4.18 2.97 11.60
N ALA A 194 4.38 2.19 10.56
CA ALA A 194 5.13 0.95 10.67
C ALA A 194 6.63 1.23 10.94
N VAL A 195 7.14 0.85 12.10
CA VAL A 195 8.59 0.66 12.26
C VAL A 195 9.03 -0.48 11.34
N VAL A 196 8.26 -1.58 11.34
CA VAL A 196 8.22 -2.59 10.27
C VAL A 196 6.79 -3.11 10.15
N GLY A 197 6.39 -3.46 8.92
CA GLY A 197 5.13 -4.12 8.61
C GLY A 197 5.34 -5.18 7.55
N VAL A 198 4.64 -6.31 7.67
CA VAL A 198 4.72 -7.42 6.73
C VAL A 198 3.32 -7.89 6.36
N ALA A 199 3.01 -7.87 5.08
CA ALA A 199 1.82 -8.47 4.50
C ALA A 199 2.19 -9.82 3.89
N ALA A 200 1.45 -10.86 4.22
CA ALA A 200 1.65 -12.21 3.69
C ALA A 200 0.38 -12.68 2.97
N VAL A 201 0.55 -13.22 1.78
CA VAL A 201 -0.46 -13.93 0.99
C VAL A 201 0.14 -15.29 0.66
N VAL A 202 -0.44 -16.37 1.20
CA VAL A 202 0.10 -17.73 1.10
C VAL A 202 -0.99 -18.67 0.61
N THR A 203 -0.72 -19.39 -0.48
CA THR A 203 -1.62 -20.44 -0.97
C THR A 203 -1.11 -21.79 -0.55
N VAL A 204 -1.94 -22.56 0.16
CA VAL A 204 -1.64 -23.91 0.67
C VAL A 204 -2.40 -24.91 -0.19
N GLY A 205 -1.67 -25.90 -0.71
CA GLY A 205 -2.26 -26.99 -1.48
C GLY A 205 -3.03 -27.99 -0.61
N SER A 206 -3.83 -28.83 -1.23
CA SER A 206 -4.57 -29.90 -0.55
C SER A 206 -3.68 -30.94 0.13
N ASP A 207 -2.40 -30.97 -0.21
CA ASP A 207 -1.36 -31.81 0.40
C ASP A 207 -0.67 -31.13 1.61
N GLY A 208 -1.09 -29.88 1.95
CA GLY A 208 -0.52 -29.10 3.03
C GLY A 208 0.77 -28.34 2.68
N THR A 209 1.23 -28.41 1.42
CA THR A 209 2.44 -27.70 0.98
C THR A 209 2.14 -26.29 0.48
N CYS A 210 3.11 -25.39 0.60
CA CYS A 210 3.03 -24.04 0.03
C CYS A 210 3.08 -24.13 -1.50
N GLN A 211 2.00 -23.71 -2.15
CA GLN A 211 1.94 -23.63 -3.62
C GLN A 211 2.48 -22.29 -4.13
N SER A 212 2.19 -21.21 -3.41
CA SER A 212 2.71 -19.88 -3.72
C SER A 212 2.73 -19.01 -2.46
N ALA A 213 3.65 -18.06 -2.42
CA ALA A 213 3.72 -17.04 -1.39
C ALA A 213 4.07 -15.69 -2.02
N ARG A 214 3.45 -14.62 -1.54
CA ARG A 214 3.83 -13.23 -1.81
C ARG A 214 3.91 -12.50 -0.48
N ILE A 215 5.07 -11.91 -0.21
CA ILE A 215 5.37 -11.26 1.07
C ILE A 215 5.82 -9.81 0.80
N GLY A 216 4.97 -8.86 1.17
CA GLY A 216 5.28 -7.43 1.06
C GLY A 216 5.80 -6.89 2.39
N ILE A 217 6.84 -6.06 2.34
CA ILE A 217 7.49 -5.44 3.50
C ILE A 217 7.40 -3.93 3.40
N THR A 218 7.14 -3.28 4.52
CA THR A 218 7.19 -1.83 4.71
C THR A 218 7.94 -1.46 5.98
N GLY A 219 8.36 -0.21 6.11
CA GLY A 219 9.04 0.33 7.29
C GLY A 219 10.54 0.06 7.35
N ALA A 220 11.07 -0.80 6.50
CA ALA A 220 12.42 -1.31 6.63
C ALA A 220 13.47 -0.54 5.83
N GLY A 221 13.18 -0.29 4.57
CA GLY A 221 14.07 0.35 3.61
C GLY A 221 13.43 1.62 3.01
N PRO A 222 14.01 2.17 1.93
CA PRO A 222 13.55 3.42 1.34
C PRO A 222 12.16 3.32 0.66
N LYS A 223 11.70 2.11 0.38
CA LYS A 223 10.38 1.83 -0.22
C LYS A 223 9.83 0.49 0.26
N ALA A 224 8.54 0.28 0.03
CA ALA A 224 7.96 -1.05 0.18
C ALA A 224 8.59 -2.02 -0.84
N THR A 225 8.91 -3.25 -0.41
CA THR A 225 9.56 -4.27 -1.24
C THR A 225 8.95 -5.65 -1.01
N ARG A 226 9.18 -6.57 -1.96
CA ARG A 226 8.86 -8.00 -1.78
C ARG A 226 10.04 -8.76 -1.19
N ALA A 227 9.73 -9.67 -0.26
CA ALA A 227 10.70 -10.60 0.32
C ALA A 227 10.85 -11.85 -0.56
N THR A 228 11.37 -11.70 -1.78
CA THR A 228 11.44 -12.79 -2.77
C THR A 228 12.28 -13.98 -2.31
N GLY A 229 13.30 -13.74 -1.47
CA GLY A 229 14.07 -14.81 -0.82
C GLY A 229 13.20 -15.68 0.09
N THR A 230 12.37 -15.04 0.94
CA THR A 230 11.39 -15.73 1.79
C THR A 230 10.37 -16.50 0.96
N GLU A 231 9.79 -15.86 -0.07
CA GLU A 231 8.79 -16.47 -0.94
C GLU A 231 9.32 -17.74 -1.60
N SER A 232 10.54 -17.66 -2.16
CA SER A 232 11.21 -18.81 -2.80
C SER A 232 11.52 -19.93 -1.82
N ALA A 233 11.87 -19.59 -0.58
CA ALA A 233 12.17 -20.56 0.46
C ALA A 233 10.94 -21.29 1.03
N LEU A 234 9.72 -20.74 0.85
CA LEU A 234 8.47 -21.36 1.30
C LEU A 234 7.91 -22.37 0.32
N VAL A 235 8.01 -22.09 -1.00
CA VAL A 235 7.35 -22.89 -2.04
C VAL A 235 7.79 -24.36 -2.00
N GLY A 236 6.80 -25.27 -2.01
CA GLY A 236 6.98 -26.71 -1.98
C GLY A 236 7.21 -27.30 -0.58
N LEU A 237 7.29 -26.47 0.47
CA LEU A 237 7.48 -26.95 1.84
C LEU A 237 6.16 -27.14 2.58
N ASN A 238 6.14 -28.09 3.52
CA ASN A 238 5.16 -28.08 4.59
C ASN A 238 5.46 -26.90 5.53
N LEU A 239 4.45 -26.08 5.80
CA LEU A 239 4.61 -24.81 6.51
C LEU A 239 4.57 -25.00 8.04
N ASP A 240 5.41 -25.90 8.56
CA ASP A 240 5.61 -26.01 10.01
C ASP A 240 6.39 -24.81 10.55
N ASP A 241 6.42 -24.70 11.87
CA ASP A 241 7.00 -23.57 12.59
C ASP A 241 8.53 -23.41 12.32
N SER A 242 9.23 -24.49 12.02
CA SER A 242 10.66 -24.46 11.72
C SER A 242 10.93 -24.00 10.28
N ALA A 243 10.16 -24.48 9.32
CA ALA A 243 10.23 -24.08 7.92
C ALA A 243 9.88 -22.59 7.75
N VAL A 244 8.80 -22.14 8.41
CA VAL A 244 8.40 -20.72 8.38
C VAL A 244 9.49 -19.82 8.98
N ARG A 245 10.11 -20.19 10.12
CA ARG A 245 11.21 -19.41 10.70
C ARG A 245 12.44 -19.39 9.80
N ALA A 246 12.79 -20.51 9.21
CA ALA A 246 13.93 -20.60 8.29
C ALA A 246 13.71 -19.71 7.06
N ALA A 247 12.54 -19.78 6.42
CA ALA A 247 12.20 -18.92 5.30
C ALA A 247 12.16 -17.44 5.68
N ALA A 248 11.56 -17.07 6.82
CA ALA A 248 11.47 -15.70 7.30
C ALA A 248 12.83 -15.06 7.60
N SER A 249 13.89 -15.85 7.81
CA SER A 249 15.25 -15.32 7.99
C SER A 249 15.78 -14.61 6.74
N HIS A 250 15.22 -14.89 5.56
CA HIS A 250 15.53 -14.25 4.27
C HIS A 250 14.70 -12.99 4.00
N ALA A 251 13.81 -12.59 4.91
CA ALA A 251 12.90 -11.48 4.64
C ALA A 251 13.60 -10.12 4.47
N GLY A 252 14.80 -9.98 5.03
CA GLY A 252 15.63 -8.78 4.91
C GLY A 252 16.64 -8.79 3.77
N ASP A 253 16.72 -9.86 2.98
CA ASP A 253 17.74 -10.00 1.94
C ASP A 253 17.61 -8.89 0.88
N GLY A 254 18.70 -8.16 0.66
CA GLY A 254 18.77 -7.08 -0.32
C GLY A 254 18.11 -5.75 0.10
N ILE A 255 17.61 -5.63 1.34
CA ILE A 255 17.08 -4.36 1.85
C ILE A 255 18.23 -3.49 2.37
N ASP A 256 18.29 -2.25 1.88
CA ASP A 256 19.09 -1.18 2.48
C ASP A 256 18.30 -0.60 3.66
N PHE A 257 18.66 -1.02 4.88
CA PHE A 257 17.85 -0.71 6.06
C PHE A 257 17.94 0.75 6.48
N ASN A 258 16.78 1.38 6.62
CA ASN A 258 16.67 2.73 7.19
C ASN A 258 17.13 2.73 8.66
N GLU A 259 17.80 3.82 9.04
CA GLU A 259 18.13 4.12 10.43
C GLU A 259 17.57 5.48 10.82
N ASP A 260 16.88 5.56 11.95
CA ASP A 260 16.29 6.78 12.48
C ASP A 260 16.19 6.77 14.02
N VAL A 261 15.54 7.79 14.59
CA VAL A 261 15.35 7.93 16.05
C VAL A 261 14.47 6.83 16.67
N HIS A 262 13.79 6.02 15.86
CA HIS A 262 12.86 4.97 16.31
C HIS A 262 13.49 3.58 16.31
N ALA A 263 14.40 3.31 15.36
CA ALA A 263 15.04 2.00 15.22
C ALA A 263 16.33 2.09 14.40
N SER A 264 17.35 1.35 14.83
CA SER A 264 18.56 1.10 14.03
C SER A 264 18.25 0.15 12.86
N GLY A 265 19.10 0.15 11.84
CA GLY A 265 19.01 -0.79 10.73
C GLY A 265 19.09 -2.25 11.18
N GLU A 266 19.97 -2.56 12.14
CA GLU A 266 20.10 -3.89 12.75
C GLU A 266 18.80 -4.34 13.43
N TYR A 267 18.16 -3.44 14.19
CA TYR A 267 16.90 -3.75 14.85
C TYR A 267 15.76 -3.96 13.85
N ARG A 268 15.69 -3.17 12.76
CA ARG A 268 14.72 -3.39 11.69
C ARG A 268 14.94 -4.72 10.99
N ALA A 269 16.17 -5.10 10.72
CA ALA A 269 16.53 -6.41 10.15
C ALA A 269 16.05 -7.56 11.04
N HIS A 270 16.25 -7.46 12.36
CA HIS A 270 15.74 -8.44 13.32
C HIS A 270 14.20 -8.46 13.32
N LEU A 271 13.55 -7.30 13.40
CA LEU A 271 12.08 -7.21 13.44
C LEU A 271 11.45 -7.80 12.19
N ILE A 272 12.01 -7.56 10.99
CA ILE A 272 11.45 -8.11 9.75
C ILE A 272 11.37 -9.62 9.79
N SER A 273 12.43 -10.32 10.20
CA SER A 273 12.41 -11.78 10.27
C SER A 273 11.34 -12.29 11.25
N VAL A 274 11.16 -11.60 12.39
CA VAL A 274 10.15 -11.94 13.39
C VAL A 274 8.73 -11.70 12.85
N TYR A 275 8.50 -10.53 12.23
CA TYR A 275 7.17 -10.16 11.74
C TYR A 275 6.80 -10.89 10.45
N ALA A 276 7.77 -11.23 9.59
CA ALA A 276 7.55 -12.14 8.47
C ALA A 276 7.08 -13.53 8.95
N ALA A 277 7.76 -14.11 9.94
CA ALA A 277 7.31 -15.38 10.52
C ALA A 277 5.90 -15.29 11.11
N ARG A 278 5.54 -14.19 11.78
CA ARG A 278 4.19 -13.97 12.34
C ARG A 278 3.13 -13.85 11.24
N ALA A 279 3.39 -13.02 10.22
CA ALA A 279 2.46 -12.82 9.12
C ALA A 279 2.24 -14.11 8.32
N ILE A 280 3.32 -14.86 8.03
CA ILE A 280 3.23 -16.14 7.31
C ILE A 280 2.41 -17.15 8.09
N ARG A 281 2.66 -17.31 9.41
CA ARG A 281 1.87 -18.24 10.25
C ARG A 281 0.39 -17.89 10.25
N ALA A 282 0.08 -16.62 10.50
CA ALA A 282 -1.30 -16.17 10.50
C ALA A 282 -1.97 -16.36 9.12
N ALA A 283 -1.23 -16.13 8.03
CA ALA A 283 -1.73 -16.39 6.68
C ALA A 283 -2.00 -17.90 6.47
N VAL A 284 -1.12 -18.78 6.92
CA VAL A 284 -1.32 -20.24 6.83
C VAL A 284 -2.54 -20.69 7.64
N GLU A 285 -2.72 -20.16 8.86
CA GLU A 285 -3.89 -20.44 9.69
C GLU A 285 -5.20 -19.98 9.02
N ASN A 286 -5.14 -18.89 8.26
CA ASN A 286 -6.28 -18.33 7.51
C ASN A 286 -6.51 -18.99 6.14
N ALA A 287 -5.64 -19.89 5.70
CA ALA A 287 -5.74 -20.57 4.40
C ALA A 287 -6.71 -21.77 4.39
N SER A 288 -7.32 -22.10 5.53
CA SER A 288 -8.19 -23.28 5.74
C SER A 288 -9.67 -23.01 5.41
#